data_dfd745a05b8bb7cd15c431d2ba4d66d4
#
_entry.id   dfd745a05b8bb7cd15c431d2ba4d66d4
#
_cell.length_a   1.000
_cell.length_b   1.000
_cell.length_c   1.000
_cell.angle_alpha   90.00
_cell.angle_beta   90.00
_cell.angle_gamma   90.00
#
_symmetry.space_group_name_H-M   'P 1'
#
loop_
_entity.id
_entity.type
_entity.pdbx_description
1 polymer ?
#
loop_
_entity_poly.entity_id
_entity_poly.type
_entity_poly.pdbx_seq_one_letter_code
_entity_poly.pdbx_strand_id
1 'polypeptide(L)'
;MNYLLEIGIKVGIVGVMSYKMDNIKTTTQKRHNQVGRPKLVVDLEILGNLAQIGCPNYEIASVLGISQRTLKRNFANFIEENREKGKASLRKKMWDKAVKKDNTHMQIWLSKNYLNMRDKVETQNVTEPLPLIIEADAEVVDG
;
A
#
# COMPACT_ATOMS: atom_id res chain seq x y z
N MET A 1 33.02 40.12 -14.43
CA MET A 1 31.70 40.60 -14.76
C MET A 1 30.70 39.54 -14.36
N ASN A 2 29.91 39.90 -13.35
CA ASN A 2 29.00 39.01 -12.66
C ASN A 2 27.69 38.85 -13.45
N TYR A 3 27.35 37.62 -13.80
CA TYR A 3 26.00 37.24 -14.20
C TYR A 3 25.59 35.97 -13.41
N LEU A 4 25.50 36.09 -12.12
CA LEU A 4 24.88 35.11 -11.24
C LEU A 4 23.93 35.86 -10.29
N LEU A 5 22.87 36.40 -10.83
CA LEU A 5 21.80 36.92 -9.99
C LEU A 5 20.46 36.66 -10.68
N GLU A 6 19.57 36.11 -9.86
CA GLU A 6 18.12 36.07 -10.06
C GLU A 6 17.53 34.93 -10.88
N ILE A 7 17.70 33.70 -10.35
CA ILE A 7 16.52 32.84 -10.36
C ILE A 7 16.16 32.60 -8.88
N GLY A 8 15.45 33.54 -8.33
CA GLY A 8 14.80 33.43 -7.02
C GLY A 8 13.71 32.39 -7.06
N ILE A 9 14.08 31.12 -7.02
CA ILE A 9 13.15 30.08 -6.67
C ILE A 9 12.92 30.24 -5.17
N LYS A 10 11.91 31.03 -4.84
CA LYS A 10 11.28 30.95 -3.54
C LYS A 10 10.81 29.51 -3.38
N VAL A 11 11.63 28.70 -2.73
CA VAL A 11 11.18 27.46 -2.12
C VAL A 11 10.14 27.88 -1.08
N GLY A 12 8.90 27.99 -1.55
CA GLY A 12 7.75 28.12 -0.68
C GLY A 12 7.80 26.93 0.24
N ILE A 13 8.17 27.19 1.49
CA ILE A 13 7.92 26.32 2.62
C ILE A 13 6.47 25.90 2.46
N VAL A 14 6.27 24.65 2.02
CA VAL A 14 4.95 24.04 2.04
C VAL A 14 4.56 24.04 3.50
N GLY A 15 3.76 25.07 3.83
CA GLY A 15 3.21 25.24 5.14
C GLY A 15 2.57 23.93 5.53
N VAL A 16 3.12 23.33 6.56
CA VAL A 16 2.40 22.40 7.39
C VAL A 16 1.04 23.07 7.58
N MET A 17 0.00 22.52 6.95
CA MET A 17 -1.37 22.94 7.24
C MET A 17 -1.58 22.63 8.70
N SER A 18 -1.23 23.61 9.52
CA SER A 18 -1.68 23.72 10.87
C SER A 18 -3.19 23.76 10.77
N TYR A 19 -3.83 22.63 10.99
CA TYR A 19 -5.25 22.62 11.30
C TYR A 19 -5.36 23.38 12.61
N LYS A 20 -5.62 24.68 12.48
CA LYS A 20 -6.05 25.49 13.59
C LYS A 20 -7.25 24.80 14.20
N MET A 21 -7.02 24.15 15.31
CA MET A 21 -8.07 23.69 16.22
C MET A 21 -8.70 24.89 16.96
N ASP A 22 -8.88 25.99 16.23
CA ASP A 22 -9.55 27.17 16.75
C ASP A 22 -11.01 27.06 16.39
N ASN A 23 -11.73 26.30 17.17
CA ASN A 23 -13.14 26.52 17.49
C ASN A 23 -13.79 25.29 18.13
N ILE A 24 -13.18 24.79 19.18
CA ILE A 24 -14.04 24.15 20.18
C ILE A 24 -14.65 25.31 20.98
N LYS A 25 -15.58 26.00 20.34
CA LYS A 25 -16.57 26.75 21.10
C LYS A 25 -17.30 25.74 21.95
N THR A 26 -16.94 25.70 23.22
CA THR A 26 -17.72 25.05 24.25
C THR A 26 -19.07 25.76 24.32
N THR A 27 -19.89 25.55 23.31
CA THR A 27 -21.28 25.89 23.38
C THR A 27 -21.85 24.94 24.41
N THR A 28 -22.11 25.46 25.58
CA THR A 28 -22.94 24.82 26.62
C THR A 28 -24.29 24.51 26.00
N GLN A 29 -24.36 23.51 25.13
CA GLN A 29 -25.62 23.03 24.59
C GLN A 29 -26.38 22.42 25.75
N LYS A 30 -27.54 23.08 26.06
CA LYS A 30 -28.63 22.53 26.89
C LYS A 30 -28.66 21.02 26.66
N ARG A 31 -28.52 20.23 27.74
CA ARG A 31 -28.68 18.79 27.75
C ARG A 31 -30.08 18.45 27.25
N HIS A 32 -30.25 18.36 25.95
CA HIS A 32 -31.33 17.59 25.38
C HIS A 32 -31.06 16.16 25.87
N ASN A 33 -31.98 15.61 26.63
CA ASN A 33 -31.96 14.20 27.01
C ASN A 33 -31.89 13.39 25.73
N GLN A 34 -30.66 13.08 25.28
CA GLN A 34 -30.48 12.15 24.19
C GLN A 34 -30.82 10.75 24.70
N VAL A 35 -32.09 10.40 24.55
CA VAL A 35 -32.59 9.05 24.73
C VAL A 35 -31.94 8.22 23.62
N GLY A 36 -30.84 7.55 23.93
CA GLY A 36 -30.14 6.73 22.98
C GLY A 36 -28.79 6.24 23.50
N ARG A 37 -28.26 5.21 22.86
CA ARG A 37 -26.94 4.68 23.18
C ARG A 37 -25.88 5.77 22.96
N PRO A 38 -24.94 5.98 23.91
CA PRO A 38 -23.88 6.99 23.76
C PRO A 38 -23.10 6.75 22.49
N LYS A 39 -22.71 7.85 21.82
CA LYS A 39 -21.90 7.76 20.60
C LYS A 39 -20.56 7.13 20.92
N LEU A 40 -20.15 6.19 20.08
CA LEU A 40 -18.85 5.55 20.17
C LEU A 40 -17.75 6.58 19.87
N VAL A 41 -16.86 6.80 20.84
CA VAL A 41 -15.67 7.62 20.66
C VAL A 41 -14.55 6.71 20.19
N VAL A 42 -14.03 6.98 19.00
CA VAL A 42 -12.92 6.24 18.37
C VAL A 42 -11.77 7.20 18.15
N ASP A 43 -10.57 6.77 18.48
CA ASP A 43 -9.36 7.51 18.16
C ASP A 43 -9.08 7.45 16.66
N LEU A 44 -9.30 8.58 15.98
CA LEU A 44 -9.12 8.69 14.52
C LEU A 44 -7.66 8.67 14.10
N GLU A 45 -6.74 9.07 14.98
CA GLU A 45 -5.32 9.04 14.68
C GLU A 45 -4.82 7.61 14.64
N ILE A 46 -5.12 6.80 15.64
CA ILE A 46 -4.80 5.37 15.66
C ILE A 46 -5.45 4.66 14.48
N LEU A 47 -6.72 4.94 14.23
CA LEU A 47 -7.43 4.37 13.08
C LEU A 47 -6.76 4.71 11.76
N GLY A 48 -6.38 5.98 11.56
CA GLY A 48 -5.70 6.44 10.35
C GLY A 48 -4.34 5.78 10.15
N ASN A 49 -3.54 5.69 11.20
CA ASN A 49 -2.22 5.05 11.16
C ASN A 49 -2.31 3.57 10.80
N LEU A 50 -3.21 2.82 11.44
CA LEU A 50 -3.44 1.41 11.12
C LEU A 50 -3.92 1.20 9.67
N ALA A 51 -4.80 2.08 9.19
CA ALA A 51 -5.27 2.03 7.82
C ALA A 51 -4.14 2.33 6.80
N GLN A 52 -3.26 3.30 7.08
CA GLN A 52 -2.13 3.67 6.22
C GLN A 52 -1.12 2.54 6.05
N ILE A 53 -0.83 1.77 7.10
CA ILE A 53 0.06 0.60 7.01
C ILE A 53 -0.62 -0.62 6.39
N GLY A 54 -1.91 -0.52 6.09
CA GLY A 54 -2.66 -1.57 5.37
C GLY A 54 -3.26 -2.65 6.26
N CYS A 55 -3.41 -2.43 7.57
CA CYS A 55 -4.03 -3.40 8.46
C CYS A 55 -5.44 -3.80 7.98
N PRO A 56 -5.79 -5.08 8.03
CA PRO A 56 -7.14 -5.53 7.70
C PRO A 56 -8.16 -5.07 8.76
N ASN A 57 -9.41 -4.98 8.35
CA ASN A 57 -10.46 -4.40 9.20
C ASN A 57 -10.67 -5.13 10.53
N TYR A 58 -10.38 -6.44 10.59
CA TYR A 58 -10.52 -7.21 11.83
C TYR A 58 -9.45 -6.83 12.86
N GLU A 59 -8.22 -6.56 12.42
CA GLU A 59 -7.14 -6.09 13.30
C GLU A 59 -7.44 -4.69 13.83
N ILE A 60 -7.82 -3.77 12.94
CA ILE A 60 -8.20 -2.40 13.31
C ILE A 60 -9.34 -2.43 14.34
N ALA A 61 -10.36 -3.25 14.10
CA ALA A 61 -11.50 -3.40 15.00
C ALA A 61 -11.07 -3.94 16.36
N SER A 62 -10.14 -4.90 16.39
CA SER A 62 -9.59 -5.47 17.63
C SER A 62 -8.82 -4.44 18.45
N VAL A 63 -7.94 -3.68 17.81
CA VAL A 63 -7.13 -2.63 18.47
C VAL A 63 -8.02 -1.53 19.07
N LEU A 64 -9.07 -1.13 18.34
CA LEU A 64 -9.99 -0.07 18.77
C LEU A 64 -11.10 -0.58 19.70
N GLY A 65 -11.18 -1.88 19.97
CA GLY A 65 -12.22 -2.47 20.82
C GLY A 65 -13.64 -2.33 20.26
N ILE A 66 -13.81 -2.28 18.95
CA ILE A 66 -15.10 -2.13 18.27
C ILE A 66 -15.41 -3.30 17.34
N SER A 67 -16.69 -3.47 16.98
CA SER A 67 -17.04 -4.50 16.01
C SER A 67 -16.65 -4.10 14.59
N GLN A 68 -16.25 -5.08 13.75
CA GLN A 68 -15.96 -4.83 12.32
C GLN A 68 -17.16 -4.20 11.58
N ARG A 69 -18.37 -4.59 11.95
CA ARG A 69 -19.61 -4.04 11.39
C ARG A 69 -19.73 -2.54 11.68
N THR A 70 -19.42 -2.13 12.91
CA THR A 70 -19.43 -0.71 13.32
C THR A 70 -18.34 0.06 12.59
N LEU A 71 -17.14 -0.52 12.48
CA LEU A 71 -16.02 0.06 11.77
C LEU A 71 -16.39 0.33 10.29
N LYS A 72 -16.88 -0.69 9.59
CA LYS A 72 -17.28 -0.57 8.17
C LYS A 72 -18.40 0.45 7.97
N ARG A 73 -19.39 0.46 8.86
CA ARG A 73 -20.55 1.35 8.70
C ARG A 73 -20.20 2.83 8.90
N ASN A 74 -19.34 3.13 9.88
CA ASN A 74 -19.09 4.50 10.30
C ASN A 74 -17.80 5.11 9.73
N PHE A 75 -16.81 4.28 9.38
CA PHE A 75 -15.46 4.73 9.04
C PHE A 75 -14.93 4.16 7.71
N ALA A 76 -15.78 3.59 6.87
CA ALA A 76 -15.35 2.98 5.61
C ALA A 76 -14.56 3.95 4.73
N ASN A 77 -15.11 5.13 4.47
CA ASN A 77 -14.47 6.14 3.62
C ASN A 77 -13.15 6.66 4.21
N PHE A 78 -13.11 6.87 5.53
CA PHE A 78 -11.92 7.30 6.23
C PHE A 78 -10.78 6.27 6.14
N ILE A 79 -11.11 4.99 6.29
CA ILE A 79 -10.15 3.89 6.15
C ILE A 79 -9.61 3.83 4.73
N GLU A 80 -10.49 3.90 3.72
CA GLU A 80 -10.07 3.84 2.31
C GLU A 80 -9.17 5.01 1.94
N GLU A 81 -9.54 6.23 2.33
CA GLU A 81 -8.71 7.42 2.10
C GLU A 81 -7.29 7.27 2.71
N ASN A 82 -7.21 6.77 3.95
CA ASN A 82 -5.92 6.58 4.61
C ASN A 82 -5.11 5.42 3.99
N ARG A 83 -5.76 4.36 3.50
CA ARG A 83 -5.09 3.31 2.72
C ARG A 83 -4.46 3.85 1.45
N GLU A 84 -5.17 4.69 0.71
CA GLU A 84 -4.61 5.34 -0.49
C GLU A 84 -3.43 6.26 -0.15
N LYS A 85 -3.51 7.02 0.94
CA LYS A 85 -2.37 7.82 1.45
C LYS A 85 -1.16 6.93 1.77
N GLY A 86 -1.40 5.77 2.39
CA GLY A 86 -0.36 4.78 2.67
C GLY A 86 0.31 4.24 1.40
N LYS A 87 -0.48 3.82 0.43
CA LYS A 87 0.01 3.36 -0.88
C LYS A 87 0.82 4.44 -1.60
N ALA A 88 0.34 5.68 -1.60
CA ALA A 88 1.03 6.81 -2.21
C ALA A 88 2.38 7.09 -1.52
N SER A 89 2.42 7.05 -0.19
CA SER A 89 3.64 7.21 0.61
C SER A 89 4.68 6.12 0.31
N LEU A 90 4.24 4.86 0.24
CA LEU A 90 5.12 3.73 -0.13
C LEU A 90 5.66 3.91 -1.54
N ARG A 91 4.79 4.21 -2.52
CA ARG A 91 5.19 4.43 -3.92
C ARG A 91 6.23 5.56 -4.04
N LYS A 92 6.04 6.67 -3.32
CA LYS A 92 7.00 7.77 -3.27
C LYS A 92 8.35 7.32 -2.74
N LYS A 93 8.37 6.58 -1.62
CA LYS A 93 9.63 6.06 -1.04
C LYS A 93 10.36 5.08 -1.96
N MET A 94 9.63 4.22 -2.65
CA MET A 94 10.19 3.29 -3.64
C MET A 94 10.82 4.06 -4.79
N TRP A 95 10.13 5.06 -5.32
CA TRP A 95 10.63 5.94 -6.38
C TRP A 95 11.87 6.70 -5.94
N ASP A 96 11.84 7.34 -4.77
CA ASP A 96 13.00 8.06 -4.24
C ASP A 96 14.21 7.13 -4.04
N LYS A 97 13.98 5.90 -3.61
CA LYS A 97 15.04 4.91 -3.44
C LYS A 97 15.65 4.46 -4.77
N ALA A 98 14.84 4.32 -5.80
CA ALA A 98 15.31 3.94 -7.14
C ALA A 98 16.07 5.08 -7.83
N VAL A 99 15.48 6.29 -7.82
CA VAL A 99 15.99 7.43 -8.63
C VAL A 99 17.05 8.22 -7.89
N LYS A 100 16.85 8.53 -6.60
CA LYS A 100 17.77 9.39 -5.85
C LYS A 100 18.92 8.65 -5.19
N LYS A 101 18.72 7.36 -4.86
CA LYS A 101 19.72 6.56 -4.14
C LYS A 101 20.37 5.49 -5.03
N ASP A 102 20.11 5.52 -6.33
CA ASP A 102 20.67 4.60 -7.34
C ASP A 102 20.65 3.12 -6.93
N ASN A 103 19.52 2.70 -6.34
CA ASN A 103 19.36 1.32 -5.92
C ASN A 103 18.94 0.45 -7.11
N THR A 104 19.89 -0.29 -7.68
CA THR A 104 19.70 -1.14 -8.86
C THR A 104 18.56 -2.14 -8.71
N HIS A 105 18.44 -2.79 -7.55
CA HIS A 105 17.36 -3.75 -7.32
C HIS A 105 15.97 -3.09 -7.40
N MET A 106 15.84 -1.89 -6.83
CA MET A 106 14.59 -1.16 -6.89
C MET A 106 14.30 -0.62 -8.29
N GLN A 107 15.33 -0.23 -9.05
CA GLN A 107 15.21 0.18 -10.44
C GLN A 107 14.71 -0.98 -11.30
N ILE A 108 15.33 -2.18 -11.18
CA ILE A 108 14.90 -3.38 -11.89
C ILE A 108 13.46 -3.74 -11.53
N TRP A 109 13.12 -3.71 -10.25
CA TRP A 109 11.76 -4.03 -9.79
C TRP A 109 10.73 -3.05 -10.39
N LEU A 110 11.01 -1.74 -10.34
CA LEU A 110 10.14 -0.72 -10.92
C LEU A 110 10.03 -0.83 -12.44
N SER A 111 11.12 -1.13 -13.13
CA SER A 111 11.11 -1.29 -14.60
C SER A 111 10.20 -2.46 -15.01
N LYS A 112 10.25 -3.58 -14.30
CA LYS A 112 9.41 -4.73 -14.57
C LYS A 112 7.93 -4.48 -14.27
N ASN A 113 7.64 -3.82 -13.14
CA ASN A 113 6.26 -3.64 -12.68
C ASN A 113 5.59 -2.37 -13.23
N TYR A 114 6.35 -1.32 -13.52
CA TYR A 114 5.82 -0.04 -13.97
C TYR A 114 5.94 0.17 -15.46
N LEU A 115 7.06 -0.27 -16.07
CA LEU A 115 7.34 -0.12 -17.50
C LEU A 115 7.12 -1.41 -18.30
N ASN A 116 6.61 -2.47 -17.68
CA ASN A 116 6.37 -3.78 -18.30
C ASN A 116 7.61 -4.38 -18.99
N MET A 117 8.81 -4.01 -18.56
CA MET A 117 10.03 -4.63 -19.04
C MET A 117 10.11 -6.06 -18.53
N ARG A 118 10.28 -7.02 -19.45
CA ARG A 118 10.38 -8.45 -19.11
C ARG A 118 11.76 -8.97 -19.46
N ASP A 119 12.29 -9.85 -18.62
CA ASP A 119 13.47 -10.61 -18.98
C ASP A 119 13.12 -11.54 -20.14
N LYS A 120 13.93 -11.58 -21.18
CA LYS A 120 13.82 -12.59 -22.22
C LYS A 120 14.31 -13.93 -21.63
N VAL A 121 13.40 -14.73 -21.13
CA VAL A 121 13.72 -16.10 -20.76
C VAL A 121 13.59 -16.92 -22.03
N GLU A 122 14.70 -17.21 -22.72
CA GLU A 122 14.73 -18.22 -23.74
C GLU A 122 14.64 -19.59 -23.05
N THR A 123 13.44 -20.08 -22.86
CA THR A 123 13.20 -21.47 -22.54
C THR A 123 13.51 -22.26 -23.82
N GLN A 124 14.73 -22.72 -23.97
CA GLN A 124 15.02 -23.81 -24.88
C GLN A 124 14.30 -25.03 -24.31
N ASN A 125 13.11 -25.30 -24.81
CA ASN A 125 12.46 -26.59 -24.61
C ASN A 125 13.27 -27.62 -25.39
N VAL A 126 14.37 -28.08 -24.82
CA VAL A 126 15.04 -29.27 -25.29
C VAL A 126 14.10 -30.41 -24.90
N THR A 127 13.13 -30.66 -25.74
CA THR A 127 12.36 -31.89 -25.73
C THR A 127 13.29 -32.94 -26.35
N GLU A 128 14.23 -33.45 -25.57
CA GLU A 128 14.88 -34.67 -25.97
C GLU A 128 13.81 -35.76 -26.01
N PRO A 129 13.58 -36.38 -27.18
CA PRO A 129 12.64 -37.50 -27.23
C PRO A 129 13.21 -38.60 -26.32
N LEU A 130 12.39 -38.99 -25.34
CA LEU A 130 12.73 -40.11 -24.48
C LEU A 130 13.08 -41.32 -25.38
N PRO A 131 14.20 -41.98 -25.18
CA PRO A 131 14.54 -43.19 -25.94
C PRO A 131 13.42 -44.22 -25.74
N LEU A 132 12.78 -44.61 -26.84
CA LEU A 132 11.83 -45.70 -26.85
C LEU A 132 12.63 -46.97 -26.49
N ILE A 133 12.46 -47.46 -25.28
CA ILE A 133 12.94 -48.80 -24.90
C ILE A 133 12.02 -49.76 -25.64
N ILE A 134 12.46 -50.27 -26.79
CA ILE A 134 11.81 -51.39 -27.47
C ILE A 134 12.26 -52.62 -26.66
N GLU A 135 11.35 -53.13 -25.82
CA GLU A 135 11.52 -54.45 -25.22
C GLU A 135 11.48 -55.44 -26.39
N ALA A 136 12.64 -56.03 -26.65
CA ALA A 136 12.75 -57.12 -27.62
C ALA A 136 11.92 -58.31 -27.10
N ASP A 137 10.99 -58.74 -27.92
CA ASP A 137 10.14 -59.90 -27.65
C ASP A 137 11.00 -61.10 -27.28
N ALA A 138 10.70 -61.70 -26.12
CA ALA A 138 11.28 -62.99 -25.72
C ALA A 138 10.83 -64.04 -26.71
N GLU A 139 11.76 -64.59 -27.43
CA GLU A 139 11.49 -65.77 -28.26
C GLU A 139 11.05 -66.93 -27.34
N VAL A 140 9.82 -67.35 -27.59
CA VAL A 140 9.25 -68.55 -27.03
C VAL A 140 9.96 -69.73 -27.76
N VAL A 141 10.91 -70.38 -27.12
CA VAL A 141 11.45 -71.61 -27.61
C VAL A 141 10.54 -72.74 -27.14
N ASP A 142 9.70 -73.20 -28.08
CA ASP A 142 8.97 -74.46 -27.93
C ASP A 142 9.99 -75.65 -28.08
N GLY A 143 10.05 -76.48 -27.03
CA GLY A 143 10.74 -77.77 -27.01
C GLY A 143 9.78 -78.84 -26.53
#